data_f967110edf58f2cbbc8a2555034a50a0
#
_entry.id   f967110edf58f2cbbc8a2555034a50a0
#
_cell.length_a   1.000
_cell.length_b   1.000
_cell.length_c   1.000
_cell.angle_alpha   90.00
_cell.angle_beta   90.00
_cell.angle_gamma   90.00
#
_symmetry.space_group_name_H-M   'P 1'
#
loop_
_entity.id
_entity.type
_entity.pdbx_description
1 polymer ?
#
loop_
_entity_poly.entity_id
_entity_poly.type
_entity_poly.pdbx_seq_one_letter_code
_entity_poly.pdbx_strand_id
1 'polypeptide(L)'
;MELTAFDVETTGDGEWYGLQPWRVITGDARITSFATAEFDASGSVVVPDVACESKARIRAGGLLNPTTEGARKFLTSCHERKRTIVGWNTTFDAAWLIAMGLREEVYANHWLDGMLLWKHLTNAPESTRLIKSYGLKSAVARYYPQEAGYEAGVDFDAMDRASVQKRLRYNIQDACFTLRLTDLFLSNLSELPRRAVLLEAACIPMVAEATVSGICASGERAAALGEKLREVVRIAFVKVKITDGSVTPEILSSPKQLSELLFGKWGLTPIKTTATGAPSVDKEVLDTLAAFDPRAAILREYREAVNNLKKFSDNTLASLAYNGDGRVRPAPRIFSTYTGRMTYSSKMGTGSKEAPVGIALHQWKRGAEYRAQITAPRGYELLEFDFSGQEFRWMAVESRDQTMLKLCEPGEDAHSYMGAAIAQCNYRHLMQAVAEGDPVADGRRKLGKLGNLSLQYRTSRQRLQIVAKVQYGLPLTDEESEEIWRTYRRQYQNVPLYWKRQEYLAKRTGVIQNLAGRMVNLMQAPWPDHLTWPLSSTAINFPIQSIGADQKYLALAVLRNTLSAYDAYFYFELHDGLFIIAPRAKAEKAAHDLKAVLSDLPYKKAWGIDLPIKFPVDAKRGPSWGELKGVK
;
A
#
# COMPACT_ATOMS: atom_id res chain seq x y z
N MET A 1 24.32 9.16 -12.79
CA MET A 1 24.04 9.02 -11.32
C MET A 1 25.15 8.14 -10.78
N GLU A 2 25.94 8.65 -9.84
CA GLU A 2 26.96 7.85 -9.17
C GLU A 2 26.35 7.14 -7.97
N LEU A 3 26.55 5.82 -7.88
CA LEU A 3 25.93 4.96 -6.88
C LEU A 3 26.95 4.54 -5.82
N THR A 4 26.50 4.49 -4.57
CA THR A 4 27.18 3.80 -3.46
C THR A 4 26.19 2.82 -2.88
N ALA A 5 26.43 1.52 -3.02
CA ALA A 5 25.61 0.50 -2.34
C ALA A 5 25.93 0.49 -0.86
N PHE A 6 24.90 0.23 -0.07
CA PHE A 6 24.95 0.17 1.39
C PHE A 6 24.05 -0.95 1.88
N ASP A 7 24.51 -1.71 2.83
CA ASP A 7 23.78 -2.81 3.45
C ASP A 7 24.16 -2.95 4.92
N VAL A 8 23.19 -3.25 5.78
CA VAL A 8 23.37 -3.45 7.22
C VAL A 8 22.98 -4.84 7.66
N GLU A 9 23.81 -5.45 8.49
CA GLU A 9 23.46 -6.64 9.27
C GLU A 9 23.15 -6.26 10.70
N THR A 10 22.13 -6.88 11.26
CA THR A 10 21.54 -6.49 12.54
C THR A 10 21.32 -7.67 13.47
N THR A 11 21.25 -7.42 14.77
CA THR A 11 20.91 -8.41 15.78
C THR A 11 20.07 -7.77 16.87
N GLY A 12 19.44 -8.60 17.71
CA GLY A 12 18.69 -8.14 18.88
C GLY A 12 18.61 -9.20 19.96
N ASP A 13 18.35 -8.79 21.17
CA ASP A 13 18.35 -9.63 22.37
C ASP A 13 17.05 -10.47 22.53
N GLY A 14 16.10 -10.33 21.61
CA GLY A 14 14.86 -11.09 21.55
C GLY A 14 14.52 -11.57 20.14
N GLU A 15 13.56 -12.50 20.07
CA GLU A 15 13.12 -13.08 18.80
C GLU A 15 12.60 -11.97 17.85
N TRP A 16 13.16 -11.89 16.64
CA TRP A 16 12.88 -10.88 15.61
C TRP A 16 13.30 -9.44 15.96
N TYR A 17 13.98 -9.17 17.11
CA TYR A 17 14.42 -7.82 17.47
C TYR A 17 15.42 -7.24 16.45
N GLY A 18 16.24 -8.08 15.84
CA GLY A 18 17.13 -7.69 14.74
C GLY A 18 16.43 -7.18 13.49
N LEU A 19 15.10 -7.34 13.37
CA LEU A 19 14.29 -6.76 12.28
C LEU A 19 13.55 -5.48 12.70
N GLN A 20 13.74 -5.00 13.94
CA GLN A 20 12.97 -3.95 14.57
C GLN A 20 13.85 -2.72 14.88
N PRO A 21 14.04 -1.78 13.93
CA PRO A 21 14.95 -0.64 14.08
C PRO A 21 14.72 0.17 15.36
N TRP A 22 13.46 0.33 15.77
CA TRP A 22 13.11 1.08 17.00
C TRP A 22 13.68 0.47 18.28
N ARG A 23 14.09 -0.81 18.28
CA ARG A 23 14.73 -1.48 19.40
C ARG A 23 16.15 -0.97 19.67
N VAL A 24 16.76 -0.25 18.73
CA VAL A 24 18.01 0.47 18.96
C VAL A 24 17.84 1.53 20.04
N ILE A 25 16.69 2.21 20.09
CA ILE A 25 16.40 3.28 21.06
C ILE A 25 16.33 2.73 22.50
N THR A 26 15.86 1.49 22.66
CA THR A 26 15.79 0.81 23.97
C THR A 26 17.06 0.03 24.31
N GLY A 27 17.99 -0.10 23.37
CA GLY A 27 19.23 -0.88 23.55
C GLY A 27 19.07 -2.39 23.30
N ASP A 28 17.88 -2.83 22.92
CA ASP A 28 17.57 -4.26 22.71
C ASP A 28 18.02 -4.80 21.33
N ALA A 29 18.46 -3.92 20.45
CA ALA A 29 18.95 -4.30 19.11
C ALA A 29 20.06 -3.35 18.64
N ARG A 30 20.89 -3.83 17.70
CA ARG A 30 22.02 -3.06 17.16
C ARG A 30 22.40 -3.50 15.75
N ILE A 31 23.11 -2.64 15.03
CA ILE A 31 23.79 -3.00 13.79
C ILE A 31 25.09 -3.73 14.17
N THR A 32 25.30 -4.90 13.58
CA THR A 32 26.51 -5.71 13.79
C THR A 32 27.59 -5.45 12.76
N SER A 33 27.18 -5.13 11.52
CA SER A 33 28.08 -4.67 10.48
C SER A 33 27.35 -3.79 9.48
N PHE A 34 28.10 -2.94 8.80
CA PHE A 34 27.65 -2.36 7.54
C PHE A 34 28.69 -2.61 6.45
N ALA A 35 28.23 -2.64 5.20
CA ALA A 35 29.06 -2.80 4.03
C ALA A 35 28.71 -1.75 2.98
N THR A 36 29.71 -1.39 2.17
CA THR A 36 29.57 -0.45 1.06
C THR A 36 30.23 -0.99 -0.20
N ALA A 37 29.70 -0.64 -1.36
CA ALA A 37 30.32 -0.96 -2.65
C ALA A 37 30.13 0.21 -3.63
N GLU A 38 31.15 0.52 -4.42
CA GLU A 38 31.16 1.57 -5.45
C GLU A 38 31.83 1.06 -6.71
N PHE A 39 31.42 1.56 -7.87
CA PHE A 39 32.20 1.38 -9.09
C PHE A 39 33.46 2.26 -9.03
N ASP A 40 34.61 1.64 -9.29
CA ASP A 40 35.89 2.33 -9.25
C ASP A 40 36.48 2.46 -10.66
N ALA A 41 36.63 3.72 -11.11
CA ALA A 41 37.27 4.03 -12.36
C ALA A 41 38.81 3.81 -12.31
N SER A 42 39.43 3.81 -11.11
CA SER A 42 40.89 3.71 -10.93
C SER A 42 41.41 2.27 -10.93
N GLY A 43 40.53 1.30 -10.85
CA GLY A 43 40.89 -0.12 -10.96
C GLY A 43 41.39 -0.81 -9.69
N SER A 44 41.19 -0.25 -8.51
CA SER A 44 41.56 -0.90 -7.25
C SER A 44 40.47 -1.89 -6.83
N VAL A 45 40.77 -3.19 -6.85
CA VAL A 45 39.90 -4.25 -6.37
C VAL A 45 40.23 -4.54 -4.92
N VAL A 46 39.25 -4.52 -4.03
CA VAL A 46 39.43 -4.87 -2.61
C VAL A 46 38.70 -6.17 -2.24
N VAL A 47 37.92 -6.78 -3.13
CA VAL A 47 37.26 -8.08 -2.89
C VAL A 47 37.81 -9.13 -3.85
N PRO A 48 38.53 -10.15 -3.36
CA PRO A 48 39.22 -11.12 -4.21
C PRO A 48 38.33 -12.01 -5.09
N ASP A 49 37.06 -12.24 -4.72
CA ASP A 49 36.23 -13.31 -5.29
C ASP A 49 34.94 -12.87 -6.00
N VAL A 50 34.74 -11.58 -6.25
CA VAL A 50 33.59 -11.11 -7.01
C VAL A 50 34.00 -10.73 -8.41
N ALA A 51 33.90 -11.68 -9.35
CA ALA A 51 34.11 -11.43 -10.77
C ALA A 51 33.00 -10.49 -11.30
N CYS A 52 33.37 -9.35 -11.84
CA CYS A 52 32.46 -8.46 -12.53
C CYS A 52 32.69 -8.57 -14.04
N GLU A 53 31.67 -8.99 -14.80
CA GLU A 53 31.72 -9.04 -16.27
C GLU A 53 31.72 -7.66 -16.91
N SER A 54 31.40 -6.60 -16.15
CA SER A 54 31.49 -5.22 -16.62
C SER A 54 32.95 -4.74 -16.62
N LYS A 55 33.32 -3.86 -17.54
CA LYS A 55 34.64 -3.20 -17.58
C LYS A 55 34.92 -2.34 -16.34
N ALA A 56 33.93 -2.08 -15.50
CA ALA A 56 34.05 -1.33 -14.26
C ALA A 56 34.43 -2.29 -13.12
N ARG A 57 35.45 -1.90 -12.35
CA ARG A 57 35.84 -2.61 -11.11
C ARG A 57 35.00 -2.13 -9.95
N ILE A 58 34.76 -3.01 -8.95
CA ILE A 58 34.03 -2.66 -7.73
C ILE A 58 35.05 -2.54 -6.59
N ARG A 59 35.00 -1.40 -5.88
CA ARG A 59 35.67 -1.22 -4.60
C ARG A 59 34.60 -1.42 -3.52
N ALA A 60 34.80 -2.39 -2.66
CA ALA A 60 33.88 -2.69 -1.57
C ALA A 60 34.63 -2.90 -0.26
N GLY A 61 33.94 -2.65 0.84
CA GLY A 61 34.46 -2.86 2.19
C GLY A 61 33.35 -2.86 3.22
N GLY A 62 33.68 -3.33 4.41
CA GLY A 62 32.72 -3.36 5.50
C GLY A 62 33.36 -3.10 6.85
N LEU A 63 32.55 -2.72 7.81
CA LEU A 63 32.93 -2.39 9.17
C LEU A 63 32.07 -3.19 10.16
N LEU A 64 32.73 -3.84 11.12
CA LEU A 64 32.07 -4.51 12.24
C LEU A 64 31.75 -3.51 13.34
N ASN A 65 30.61 -3.70 13.99
CA ASN A 65 30.12 -2.88 15.10
C ASN A 65 30.25 -1.38 14.81
N PRO A 66 29.59 -0.88 13.76
CA PRO A 66 29.71 0.51 13.37
C PRO A 66 29.22 1.44 14.47
N THR A 67 29.98 2.51 14.72
CA THR A 67 29.56 3.57 15.63
C THR A 67 28.65 4.56 14.90
N THR A 68 27.82 5.29 15.66
CA THR A 68 27.00 6.39 15.12
C THR A 68 27.86 7.42 14.38
N GLU A 69 29.05 7.74 14.91
CA GLU A 69 29.98 8.67 14.26
C GLU A 69 30.56 8.11 12.95
N GLY A 70 30.84 6.81 12.88
CA GLY A 70 31.29 6.16 11.64
C GLY A 70 30.22 6.17 10.55
N ALA A 71 28.98 5.88 10.93
CA ALA A 71 27.83 5.96 10.03
C ALA A 71 27.56 7.41 9.58
N ARG A 72 27.67 8.40 10.47
CA ARG A 72 27.57 9.83 10.15
C ARG A 72 28.60 10.24 9.10
N LYS A 73 29.87 9.90 9.31
CA LYS A 73 30.94 10.21 8.33
C LYS A 73 30.66 9.62 6.97
N PHE A 74 30.15 8.39 6.90
CA PHE A 74 29.73 7.77 5.64
C PHE A 74 28.64 8.57 4.94
N LEU A 75 27.54 8.88 5.66
CA LEU A 75 26.40 9.64 5.09
C LEU A 75 26.82 11.04 4.63
N THR A 76 27.64 11.75 5.44
CA THR A 76 28.17 13.07 5.09
C THR A 76 29.04 13.00 3.83
N SER A 77 29.94 12.00 3.73
CA SER A 77 30.76 11.80 2.54
C SER A 77 29.92 11.52 1.29
N CYS A 78 28.85 10.72 1.40
CA CYS A 78 27.94 10.48 0.28
C CYS A 78 27.24 11.77 -0.17
N HIS A 79 26.76 12.57 0.78
CA HIS A 79 26.12 13.86 0.52
C HIS A 79 27.06 14.84 -0.20
N GLU A 80 28.26 15.07 0.35
CA GLU A 80 29.28 15.97 -0.21
C GLU A 80 29.69 15.54 -1.62
N ARG A 81 29.86 14.25 -1.85
CA ARG A 81 30.21 13.66 -3.16
C ARG A 81 29.02 13.56 -4.10
N LYS A 82 27.82 13.99 -3.70
CA LYS A 82 26.55 13.89 -4.46
C LYS A 82 26.24 12.48 -4.95
N ARG A 83 26.58 11.48 -4.17
CA ARG A 83 26.32 10.07 -4.51
C ARG A 83 24.92 9.68 -4.08
N THR A 84 24.32 8.77 -4.84
CA THR A 84 23.03 8.16 -4.45
C THR A 84 23.32 6.85 -3.70
N ILE A 85 22.81 6.76 -2.48
CA ILE A 85 22.91 5.56 -1.66
C ILE A 85 21.86 4.56 -2.15
N VAL A 86 22.27 3.34 -2.47
CA VAL A 86 21.36 2.28 -2.88
C VAL A 86 21.45 1.08 -1.96
N GLY A 87 20.30 0.55 -1.55
CA GLY A 87 20.18 -0.69 -0.81
C GLY A 87 19.22 -1.66 -1.49
N TRP A 88 19.00 -2.77 -0.83
CA TRP A 88 17.95 -3.72 -1.20
C TRP A 88 16.89 -3.78 -0.11
N ASN A 89 15.70 -3.25 -0.38
CA ASN A 89 14.72 -2.88 0.65
C ASN A 89 15.24 -1.74 1.55
N THR A 90 15.78 -0.74 0.92
CA THR A 90 16.53 0.39 1.50
C THR A 90 15.82 1.13 2.64
N THR A 91 14.48 1.06 2.71
CA THR A 91 13.72 1.60 3.83
C THR A 91 14.14 0.97 5.16
N PHE A 92 14.55 -0.30 5.15
CA PHE A 92 15.06 -1.00 6.32
C PHE A 92 16.37 -0.36 6.81
N ASP A 93 17.35 -0.24 5.93
CA ASP A 93 18.67 0.33 6.28
C ASP A 93 18.56 1.78 6.77
N ALA A 94 17.76 2.59 6.06
CA ALA A 94 17.50 3.97 6.45
C ALA A 94 16.82 4.07 7.83
N ALA A 95 15.93 3.15 8.18
CA ALA A 95 15.27 3.13 9.49
C ALA A 95 16.25 2.81 10.62
N TRP A 96 17.22 1.93 10.42
CA TRP A 96 18.27 1.66 11.40
C TRP A 96 19.16 2.87 11.64
N LEU A 97 19.54 3.58 10.58
CA LEU A 97 20.33 4.82 10.69
C LEU A 97 19.55 5.93 11.42
N ILE A 98 18.25 6.08 11.15
CA ILE A 98 17.38 7.03 11.87
C ILE A 98 17.29 6.64 13.36
N ALA A 99 17.13 5.36 13.68
CA ALA A 99 17.07 4.88 15.06
C ALA A 99 18.39 5.10 15.83
N MET A 100 19.53 5.14 15.13
CA MET A 100 20.83 5.54 15.70
C MET A 100 20.97 7.07 15.90
N GLY A 101 19.96 7.88 15.59
CA GLY A 101 19.98 9.33 15.74
C GLY A 101 20.55 10.08 14.52
N LEU A 102 20.57 9.45 13.34
CA LEU A 102 21.10 10.03 12.11
C LEU A 102 19.99 10.50 11.14
N ARG A 103 18.89 11.01 11.70
CA ARG A 103 17.73 11.46 10.93
C ARG A 103 18.09 12.52 9.89
N GLU A 104 18.81 13.55 10.30
CA GLU A 104 19.14 14.67 9.42
C GLU A 104 20.02 14.23 8.26
N GLU A 105 21.03 13.40 8.54
CA GLU A 105 21.93 12.86 7.52
C GLU A 105 21.17 11.94 6.54
N VAL A 106 20.21 11.14 7.03
CA VAL A 106 19.36 10.30 6.17
C VAL A 106 18.50 11.16 5.24
N TYR A 107 17.92 12.25 5.76
CA TYR A 107 17.11 13.18 4.95
C TYR A 107 17.95 14.01 3.97
N ALA A 108 19.19 14.33 4.29
CA ALA A 108 20.09 15.08 3.41
C ALA A 108 20.52 14.27 2.17
N ASN A 109 20.52 12.95 2.25
CA ASN A 109 21.01 12.08 1.18
C ASN A 109 19.92 11.70 0.15
N HIS A 110 20.39 11.33 -1.05
CA HIS A 110 19.57 10.71 -2.08
C HIS A 110 19.62 9.19 -1.93
N TRP A 111 18.46 8.57 -1.97
CA TRP A 111 18.28 7.14 -1.81
C TRP A 111 17.72 6.49 -3.06
N LEU A 112 18.01 5.20 -3.25
CA LEU A 112 17.44 4.37 -4.28
C LEU A 112 17.31 2.94 -3.73
N ASP A 113 16.40 2.15 -4.29
CA ASP A 113 16.15 0.78 -3.85
C ASP A 113 16.19 -0.16 -5.06
N GLY A 114 17.16 -1.10 -5.05
CA GLY A 114 17.32 -2.09 -6.11
C GLY A 114 16.11 -3.02 -6.24
N MET A 115 15.44 -3.33 -5.12
CA MET A 115 14.21 -4.12 -5.14
C MET A 115 13.06 -3.39 -5.84
N LEU A 116 12.91 -2.08 -5.62
CA LEU A 116 11.87 -1.29 -6.30
C LEU A 116 12.13 -1.20 -7.81
N LEU A 117 13.38 -1.02 -8.22
CA LEU A 117 13.76 -1.07 -9.63
C LEU A 117 13.38 -2.40 -10.29
N TRP A 118 13.69 -3.52 -9.63
CA TRP A 118 13.32 -4.83 -10.12
C TRP A 118 11.80 -5.02 -10.20
N LYS A 119 11.06 -4.54 -9.20
CA LYS A 119 9.60 -4.54 -9.23
C LYS A 119 9.04 -3.74 -10.41
N HIS A 120 9.60 -2.57 -10.73
CA HIS A 120 9.15 -1.78 -11.89
C HIS A 120 9.36 -2.50 -13.22
N LEU A 121 10.49 -3.20 -13.37
CA LEU A 121 10.80 -3.97 -14.59
C LEU A 121 9.91 -5.20 -14.75
N THR A 122 9.50 -5.83 -13.64
CA THR A 122 8.83 -7.13 -13.65
C THR A 122 7.42 -7.09 -13.08
N ASN A 123 6.86 -5.88 -12.89
CA ASN A 123 5.53 -5.70 -12.31
C ASN A 123 4.45 -6.45 -13.10
N ALA A 124 3.67 -7.26 -12.40
CA ALA A 124 2.59 -8.05 -12.98
C ALA A 124 1.48 -8.31 -11.95
N PRO A 125 0.23 -8.55 -12.41
CA PRO A 125 -0.84 -9.05 -11.55
C PRO A 125 -0.42 -10.38 -10.91
N GLU A 126 -0.97 -10.69 -9.76
CA GLU A 126 -0.64 -11.93 -9.04
C GLU A 126 -0.90 -13.19 -9.90
N SER A 127 -1.96 -13.18 -10.71
CA SER A 127 -2.35 -14.28 -11.59
C SER A 127 -1.33 -14.61 -12.70
N THR A 128 -0.49 -13.65 -13.11
CA THR A 128 0.49 -13.82 -14.19
C THR A 128 1.94 -13.60 -13.74
N ARG A 129 2.15 -13.25 -12.46
CA ARG A 129 3.47 -12.91 -11.94
C ARG A 129 4.37 -14.15 -11.83
N LEU A 130 5.52 -14.11 -12.51
CA LEU A 130 6.55 -15.14 -12.44
C LEU A 130 7.47 -15.00 -11.22
N ILE A 131 7.68 -13.75 -10.77
CA ILE A 131 8.55 -13.45 -9.62
C ILE A 131 7.74 -13.64 -8.34
N LYS A 132 8.08 -14.67 -7.57
CA LYS A 132 7.39 -14.97 -6.31
C LYS A 132 8.03 -14.28 -5.10
N SER A 133 9.33 -14.00 -5.17
CA SER A 133 10.07 -13.29 -4.13
C SER A 133 10.95 -12.22 -4.77
N TYR A 134 10.95 -11.04 -4.20
CA TYR A 134 11.80 -9.92 -4.58
C TYR A 134 13.02 -9.75 -3.66
N GLY A 135 13.39 -10.77 -2.90
CA GLY A 135 14.61 -10.77 -2.10
C GLY A 135 15.88 -10.74 -2.96
N LEU A 136 16.96 -10.17 -2.42
CA LEU A 136 18.26 -10.05 -3.12
C LEU A 136 18.75 -11.40 -3.65
N LYS A 137 18.69 -12.46 -2.82
CA LYS A 137 19.11 -13.82 -3.22
C LYS A 137 18.32 -14.35 -4.43
N SER A 138 17.02 -14.03 -4.50
CA SER A 138 16.18 -14.39 -5.66
C SER A 138 16.58 -13.64 -6.92
N ALA A 139 17.00 -12.38 -6.80
CA ALA A 139 17.52 -11.60 -7.91
C ALA A 139 18.88 -12.12 -8.36
N VAL A 140 19.80 -12.42 -7.43
CA VAL A 140 21.11 -13.02 -7.74
C VAL A 140 20.92 -14.35 -8.45
N ALA A 141 20.09 -15.24 -7.93
CA ALA A 141 19.82 -16.54 -8.55
C ALA A 141 19.25 -16.41 -9.99
N ARG A 142 18.55 -15.33 -10.29
CA ARG A 142 17.98 -15.08 -11.61
C ARG A 142 18.96 -14.47 -12.60
N TYR A 143 19.76 -13.49 -12.17
CA TYR A 143 20.62 -12.68 -13.06
C TYR A 143 22.09 -13.11 -13.03
N TYR A 144 22.52 -13.76 -11.93
CA TYR A 144 23.86 -14.28 -11.72
C TYR A 144 23.80 -15.71 -11.15
N PRO A 145 23.21 -16.68 -11.88
CA PRO A 145 22.92 -18.03 -11.35
C PRO A 145 24.17 -18.80 -10.91
N GLN A 146 25.34 -18.50 -11.46
CA GLN A 146 26.62 -19.13 -11.09
C GLN A 146 27.17 -18.61 -9.78
N GLU A 147 26.70 -17.45 -9.32
CA GLU A 147 27.10 -16.82 -8.06
C GLU A 147 26.01 -17.01 -6.96
N ALA A 148 24.92 -17.73 -7.29
CA ALA A 148 23.84 -18.02 -6.33
C ALA A 148 24.30 -18.96 -5.22
N GLY A 149 23.72 -18.79 -4.02
CA GLY A 149 24.06 -19.61 -2.85
C GLY A 149 25.29 -19.14 -2.09
N TYR A 150 25.76 -17.91 -2.35
CA TYR A 150 26.91 -17.32 -1.65
C TYR A 150 26.67 -17.16 -0.13
N GLU A 151 25.42 -17.20 0.31
CA GLU A 151 25.01 -17.22 1.72
C GLU A 151 25.23 -18.59 2.40
N ALA A 152 25.57 -19.63 1.65
CA ALA A 152 25.67 -20.98 2.19
C ALA A 152 26.71 -21.07 3.31
N GLY A 153 26.28 -21.65 4.42
CA GLY A 153 27.12 -21.87 5.62
C GLY A 153 27.44 -20.56 6.37
N VAL A 154 26.73 -19.45 6.16
CA VAL A 154 26.77 -18.29 7.06
C VAL A 154 25.91 -18.63 8.27
N ASP A 155 26.53 -18.60 9.45
CA ASP A 155 25.83 -18.74 10.73
C ASP A 155 25.65 -17.33 11.33
N PHE A 156 24.41 -16.90 11.43
CA PHE A 156 24.07 -15.54 11.93
C PHE A 156 24.08 -15.47 13.47
N ASP A 157 23.99 -16.61 14.15
CA ASP A 157 23.93 -16.68 15.62
C ASP A 157 25.29 -16.93 16.26
N ALA A 158 26.25 -17.53 15.51
CA ALA A 158 27.57 -17.80 16.05
C ALA A 158 28.40 -16.54 16.29
N MET A 159 29.02 -16.44 17.47
CA MET A 159 29.78 -15.25 17.92
C MET A 159 31.30 -15.43 17.86
N ASP A 160 31.80 -16.56 17.38
CA ASP A 160 33.23 -16.76 17.20
C ASP A 160 33.80 -15.90 16.06
N ARG A 161 35.11 -15.60 16.12
CA ARG A 161 35.78 -14.69 15.18
C ARG A 161 35.65 -15.12 13.72
N ALA A 162 35.65 -16.40 13.42
CA ALA A 162 35.57 -16.92 12.05
C ALA A 162 34.17 -16.69 11.47
N SER A 163 33.12 -16.97 12.24
CA SER A 163 31.73 -16.75 11.86
C SER A 163 31.42 -15.26 11.70
N VAL A 164 31.93 -14.40 12.58
CA VAL A 164 31.80 -12.93 12.46
C VAL A 164 32.46 -12.41 11.17
N GLN A 165 33.67 -12.90 10.84
CA GLN A 165 34.34 -12.52 9.59
C GLN A 165 33.60 -13.05 8.35
N LYS A 166 32.99 -14.21 8.43
CA LYS A 166 32.18 -14.78 7.34
C LYS A 166 30.92 -13.94 7.11
N ARG A 167 30.24 -13.50 8.18
CA ARG A 167 29.10 -12.57 8.07
C ARG A 167 29.51 -11.23 7.44
N LEU A 168 30.65 -10.67 7.80
CA LEU A 168 31.12 -9.43 7.20
C LEU A 168 31.38 -9.60 5.69
N ARG A 169 31.99 -10.71 5.26
CA ARG A 169 32.17 -11.02 3.85
C ARG A 169 30.83 -11.15 3.12
N TYR A 170 29.88 -11.84 3.73
CA TYR A 170 28.53 -11.97 3.23
C TYR A 170 27.86 -10.60 3.05
N ASN A 171 27.93 -9.72 4.06
CA ASN A 171 27.39 -8.36 4.01
C ASN A 171 28.03 -7.53 2.86
N ILE A 172 29.36 -7.65 2.66
CA ILE A 172 30.06 -7.01 1.54
C ILE A 172 29.55 -7.56 0.18
N GLN A 173 29.30 -8.86 0.07
CA GLN A 173 28.74 -9.47 -1.14
C GLN A 173 27.33 -8.95 -1.42
N ASP A 174 26.48 -8.79 -0.40
CA ASP A 174 25.15 -8.19 -0.53
C ASP A 174 25.22 -6.77 -1.10
N ALA A 175 26.14 -5.95 -0.61
CA ALA A 175 26.37 -4.60 -1.16
C ALA A 175 26.87 -4.65 -2.62
N CYS A 176 27.78 -5.56 -2.96
CA CYS A 176 28.28 -5.74 -4.34
C CYS A 176 27.15 -6.16 -5.30
N PHE A 177 26.34 -7.16 -4.92
CA PHE A 177 25.22 -7.59 -5.75
C PHE A 177 24.14 -6.53 -5.87
N THR A 178 23.87 -5.81 -4.80
CA THR A 178 22.95 -4.65 -4.82
C THR A 178 23.40 -3.60 -5.82
N LEU A 179 24.70 -3.25 -5.83
CA LEU A 179 25.26 -2.29 -6.80
C LEU A 179 25.12 -2.78 -8.24
N ARG A 180 25.54 -4.02 -8.53
CA ARG A 180 25.51 -4.64 -9.87
C ARG A 180 24.09 -4.74 -10.41
N LEU A 181 23.16 -5.26 -9.61
CA LEU A 181 21.75 -5.39 -10.00
C LEU A 181 21.08 -4.04 -10.19
N THR A 182 21.36 -3.06 -9.34
CA THR A 182 20.83 -1.71 -9.48
C THR A 182 21.29 -1.06 -10.80
N ASP A 183 22.56 -1.15 -11.14
CA ASP A 183 23.09 -0.63 -12.40
C ASP A 183 22.46 -1.32 -13.62
N LEU A 184 22.37 -2.65 -13.58
CA LEU A 184 21.68 -3.45 -14.60
C LEU A 184 20.22 -3.01 -14.78
N PHE A 185 19.47 -2.82 -13.69
CA PHE A 185 18.07 -2.45 -13.76
C PHE A 185 17.86 -1.01 -14.22
N LEU A 186 18.69 -0.07 -13.77
CA LEU A 186 18.66 1.31 -14.24
C LEU A 186 18.92 1.41 -15.74
N SER A 187 19.85 0.61 -16.25
CA SER A 187 20.18 0.57 -17.69
C SER A 187 19.03 0.02 -18.54
N ASN A 188 18.15 -0.80 -17.95
CA ASN A 188 17.00 -1.39 -18.62
C ASN A 188 15.68 -0.62 -18.42
N LEU A 189 15.66 0.44 -17.59
CA LEU A 189 14.48 1.29 -17.38
C LEU A 189 14.53 2.49 -18.34
N SER A 190 13.46 2.66 -19.12
CA SER A 190 13.22 3.88 -19.88
C SER A 190 12.95 5.08 -18.96
N GLU A 191 12.96 6.29 -19.51
CA GLU A 191 12.89 7.53 -18.74
C GLU A 191 11.63 7.65 -17.87
N LEU A 192 10.45 7.32 -18.42
CA LEU A 192 9.18 7.48 -17.68
C LEU A 192 9.09 6.57 -16.46
N PRO A 193 9.28 5.24 -16.54
CA PRO A 193 9.32 4.38 -15.35
C PRO A 193 10.40 4.79 -14.35
N ARG A 194 11.54 5.28 -14.81
CA ARG A 194 12.61 5.81 -13.94
C ARG A 194 12.13 6.96 -13.07
N ARG A 195 11.28 7.86 -13.60
CA ARG A 195 10.67 8.95 -12.82
C ARG A 195 9.79 8.44 -11.66
N ALA A 196 8.97 7.40 -11.90
CA ALA A 196 8.16 6.79 -10.85
C ALA A 196 9.03 6.18 -9.73
N VAL A 197 10.12 5.47 -10.09
CA VAL A 197 11.08 4.95 -9.11
C VAL A 197 11.73 6.06 -8.29
N LEU A 198 12.12 7.17 -8.91
CA LEU A 198 12.75 8.29 -8.19
C LEU A 198 11.79 8.98 -7.21
N LEU A 199 10.50 9.05 -7.53
CA LEU A 199 9.48 9.56 -6.59
C LEU A 199 9.29 8.61 -5.38
N GLU A 200 9.24 7.30 -5.61
CA GLU A 200 9.20 6.30 -4.54
C GLU A 200 10.45 6.39 -3.65
N ALA A 201 11.62 6.49 -4.28
CA ALA A 201 12.89 6.60 -3.58
C ALA A 201 12.98 7.88 -2.72
N ALA A 202 12.42 8.99 -3.19
CA ALA A 202 12.33 10.22 -2.41
C ALA A 202 11.51 10.07 -1.12
N CYS A 203 10.61 9.08 -1.05
CA CYS A 203 9.80 8.80 0.14
C CYS A 203 10.52 7.92 1.17
N ILE A 204 11.63 7.27 0.84
CA ILE A 204 12.34 6.33 1.72
C ILE A 204 12.63 6.92 3.10
N PRO A 205 13.21 8.13 3.26
CA PRO A 205 13.47 8.69 4.58
C PRO A 205 12.22 8.87 5.43
N MET A 206 11.12 9.33 4.84
CA MET A 206 9.86 9.56 5.55
C MET A 206 9.22 8.24 6.01
N VAL A 207 9.24 7.23 5.14
CA VAL A 207 8.70 5.89 5.45
C VAL A 207 9.57 5.19 6.49
N ALA A 208 10.89 5.35 6.42
CA ALA A 208 11.83 4.87 7.42
C ALA A 208 11.61 5.53 8.79
N GLU A 209 11.42 6.86 8.83
CA GLU A 209 11.10 7.59 10.06
C GLU A 209 9.76 7.12 10.66
N ALA A 210 8.72 6.95 9.85
CA ALA A 210 7.43 6.45 10.30
C ALA A 210 7.53 5.02 10.87
N THR A 211 8.42 4.18 10.31
CA THR A 211 8.70 2.83 10.82
C THR A 211 9.31 2.88 12.23
N VAL A 212 10.26 3.78 12.47
CA VAL A 212 10.90 3.94 13.78
C VAL A 212 9.95 4.58 14.79
N SER A 213 9.32 5.68 14.40
CA SER A 213 8.42 6.45 15.26
C SER A 213 7.19 5.65 15.68
N GLY A 214 6.64 4.83 14.77
CA GLY A 214 5.39 4.11 15.00
C GLY A 214 4.18 5.03 15.16
N ILE A 215 3.03 4.44 15.43
CA ILE A 215 1.73 5.11 15.51
C ILE A 215 1.18 4.97 16.93
N CYS A 216 0.85 6.07 17.58
CA CYS A 216 0.21 6.05 18.89
C CYS A 216 -1.19 5.43 18.80
N ALA A 217 -1.50 4.51 19.69
CA ALA A 217 -2.81 3.90 19.80
C ALA A 217 -3.28 3.83 21.25
N SER A 218 -4.59 4.05 21.46
CA SER A 218 -5.21 3.95 22.78
C SER A 218 -5.65 2.52 23.06
N GLY A 219 -4.98 1.85 24.01
CA GLY A 219 -5.37 0.52 24.50
C GLY A 219 -6.74 0.54 25.15
N GLU A 220 -7.11 1.60 25.87
CA GLU A 220 -8.43 1.77 26.47
C GLU A 220 -9.53 1.79 25.40
N ARG A 221 -9.39 2.62 24.35
CA ARG A 221 -10.36 2.70 23.24
C ARG A 221 -10.40 1.38 22.45
N ALA A 222 -9.28 0.71 22.25
CA ALA A 222 -9.22 -0.60 21.60
C ALA A 222 -9.92 -1.68 22.42
N ALA A 223 -9.75 -1.70 23.75
CA ALA A 223 -10.43 -2.62 24.65
C ALA A 223 -11.95 -2.36 24.69
N ALA A 224 -12.36 -1.10 24.84
CA ALA A 224 -13.78 -0.71 24.84
C ALA A 224 -14.49 -1.08 23.51
N LEU A 225 -13.82 -0.92 22.37
CA LEU A 225 -14.32 -1.40 21.08
C LEU A 225 -14.40 -2.94 21.08
N GLY A 226 -13.41 -3.62 21.64
CA GLY A 226 -13.37 -5.07 21.77
C GLY A 226 -14.58 -5.64 22.51
N GLU A 227 -14.99 -5.04 23.64
CA GLU A 227 -16.19 -5.45 24.38
C GLU A 227 -17.45 -5.36 23.49
N LYS A 228 -17.65 -4.25 22.79
CA LYS A 228 -18.77 -4.09 21.86
C LYS A 228 -18.74 -5.14 20.74
N LEU A 229 -17.56 -5.38 20.16
CA LEU A 229 -17.41 -6.34 19.05
C LEU A 229 -17.59 -7.79 19.53
N ARG A 230 -17.21 -8.16 20.76
CA ARG A 230 -17.48 -9.48 21.34
C ARG A 230 -18.98 -9.73 21.46
N GLU A 231 -19.74 -8.73 21.87
CA GLU A 231 -21.21 -8.85 21.92
C GLU A 231 -21.81 -9.02 20.52
N VAL A 232 -21.31 -8.27 19.51
CA VAL A 232 -21.73 -8.47 18.11
C VAL A 232 -21.42 -9.89 17.63
N VAL A 233 -20.24 -10.43 17.95
CA VAL A 233 -19.86 -11.81 17.61
C VAL A 233 -20.80 -12.81 18.28
N ARG A 234 -21.12 -12.60 19.57
CA ARG A 234 -22.04 -13.46 20.32
C ARG A 234 -23.43 -13.50 19.68
N ILE A 235 -23.97 -12.34 19.36
CA ILE A 235 -25.28 -12.22 18.70
C ILE A 235 -25.27 -12.89 17.33
N ALA A 236 -24.24 -12.63 16.52
CA ALA A 236 -24.11 -13.22 15.19
C ALA A 236 -23.96 -14.75 15.26
N PHE A 237 -23.23 -15.27 16.25
CA PHE A 237 -23.11 -16.72 16.47
C PHE A 237 -24.44 -17.36 16.85
N VAL A 238 -25.26 -16.72 17.71
CA VAL A 238 -26.61 -17.20 18.05
C VAL A 238 -27.47 -17.30 16.78
N LYS A 239 -27.44 -16.33 15.89
CA LYS A 239 -28.16 -16.39 14.60
C LYS A 239 -27.71 -17.60 13.76
N VAL A 240 -26.40 -17.87 13.69
CA VAL A 240 -25.87 -19.05 12.99
C VAL A 240 -26.38 -20.34 13.64
N LYS A 241 -26.38 -20.43 14.97
CA LYS A 241 -26.89 -21.59 15.73
C LYS A 241 -28.38 -21.83 15.53
N ILE A 242 -29.17 -20.77 15.41
CA ILE A 242 -30.61 -20.86 15.10
C ILE A 242 -30.81 -21.41 13.69
N THR A 243 -29.95 -20.99 12.75
CA THR A 243 -30.00 -21.44 11.35
C THR A 243 -29.59 -22.91 11.21
N ASP A 244 -28.55 -23.33 11.93
CA ASP A 244 -28.08 -24.72 11.96
C ASP A 244 -27.46 -25.05 13.32
N GLY A 245 -28.18 -25.80 14.13
CA GLY A 245 -27.77 -26.18 15.48
C GLY A 245 -26.49 -27.02 15.59
N SER A 246 -26.01 -27.61 14.50
CA SER A 246 -24.77 -28.41 14.49
C SER A 246 -23.51 -27.58 14.41
N VAL A 247 -23.62 -26.31 14.02
CA VAL A 247 -22.44 -25.42 13.76
C VAL A 247 -21.74 -25.09 15.09
N THR A 248 -20.41 -25.16 15.08
CA THR A 248 -19.55 -24.75 16.20
C THR A 248 -18.52 -23.72 15.74
N PRO A 249 -17.87 -22.97 16.65
CA PRO A 249 -16.82 -22.02 16.28
C PRO A 249 -15.67 -22.69 15.52
N GLU A 250 -15.34 -23.95 15.82
CA GLU A 250 -14.28 -24.73 15.16
C GLU A 250 -14.64 -24.99 13.69
N ILE A 251 -15.89 -25.37 13.40
CA ILE A 251 -16.38 -25.54 12.03
C ILE A 251 -16.25 -24.23 11.25
N LEU A 252 -16.61 -23.10 11.86
CA LEU A 252 -16.61 -21.79 11.23
C LEU A 252 -15.20 -21.22 11.03
N SER A 253 -14.22 -21.66 11.82
CA SER A 253 -12.81 -21.24 11.70
C SER A 253 -12.00 -22.10 10.73
N SER A 254 -12.41 -23.35 10.46
CA SER A 254 -11.73 -24.27 9.56
C SER A 254 -12.23 -24.13 8.12
N PRO A 255 -11.39 -23.73 7.15
CA PRO A 255 -11.79 -23.62 5.74
C PRO A 255 -12.37 -24.92 5.17
N LYS A 256 -11.82 -26.08 5.59
CA LYS A 256 -12.28 -27.39 5.14
C LYS A 256 -13.69 -27.71 5.66
N GLN A 257 -13.89 -27.59 6.98
CA GLN A 257 -15.18 -27.88 7.60
C GLN A 257 -16.28 -26.88 7.16
N LEU A 258 -15.89 -25.63 6.96
CA LEU A 258 -16.79 -24.61 6.41
C LEU A 258 -17.19 -24.91 4.96
N SER A 259 -16.27 -25.42 4.14
CA SER A 259 -16.57 -25.87 2.79
C SER A 259 -17.57 -27.05 2.79
N GLU A 260 -17.38 -28.01 3.69
CA GLU A 260 -18.31 -29.15 3.88
C GLU A 260 -19.70 -28.66 4.36
N LEU A 261 -19.76 -27.67 5.25
CA LEU A 261 -21.01 -27.06 5.69
C LEU A 261 -21.74 -26.38 4.53
N LEU A 262 -21.07 -25.50 3.78
CA LEU A 262 -21.68 -24.72 2.71
C LEU A 262 -22.11 -25.58 1.51
N PHE A 263 -21.18 -26.38 1.01
CA PHE A 263 -21.36 -27.08 -0.26
C PHE A 263 -21.88 -28.51 -0.07
N GLY A 264 -21.47 -29.20 1.00
CA GLY A 264 -21.96 -30.53 1.33
C GLY A 264 -23.32 -30.50 2.02
N LYS A 265 -23.39 -29.90 3.21
CA LYS A 265 -24.62 -29.94 4.04
C LYS A 265 -25.71 -28.97 3.56
N TRP A 266 -25.36 -27.71 3.26
CA TRP A 266 -26.35 -26.72 2.83
C TRP A 266 -26.66 -26.81 1.33
N GLY A 267 -25.88 -27.57 0.54
CA GLY A 267 -26.12 -27.82 -0.86
C GLY A 267 -25.91 -26.61 -1.78
N LEU A 268 -25.11 -25.61 -1.33
CA LEU A 268 -24.80 -24.45 -2.16
C LEU A 268 -23.83 -24.83 -3.27
N THR A 269 -23.92 -24.15 -4.41
CA THR A 269 -23.01 -24.41 -5.54
C THR A 269 -21.67 -23.70 -5.35
N PRO A 270 -20.51 -24.39 -5.42
CA PRO A 270 -19.22 -23.76 -5.43
C PRO A 270 -19.06 -22.86 -6.66
N ILE A 271 -18.61 -21.63 -6.44
CA ILE A 271 -18.44 -20.62 -7.50
C ILE A 271 -16.97 -20.32 -7.81
N LYS A 272 -16.05 -20.79 -6.96
CA LYS A 272 -14.61 -20.58 -7.11
C LYS A 272 -13.86 -21.73 -6.43
N THR A 273 -12.72 -22.10 -6.99
CA THR A 273 -11.79 -23.08 -6.40
C THR A 273 -10.48 -22.42 -5.95
N THR A 274 -9.82 -23.03 -4.98
CA THR A 274 -8.45 -22.68 -4.56
C THR A 274 -7.44 -23.19 -5.58
N ALA A 275 -6.17 -22.78 -5.44
CA ALA A 275 -5.07 -23.28 -6.27
C ALA A 275 -4.89 -24.82 -6.19
N THR A 276 -5.37 -25.46 -5.12
CA THR A 276 -5.35 -26.92 -4.92
C THR A 276 -6.61 -27.63 -5.42
N GLY A 277 -7.53 -26.90 -6.09
CA GLY A 277 -8.77 -27.45 -6.64
C GLY A 277 -9.93 -27.59 -5.65
N ALA A 278 -9.74 -27.32 -4.36
CA ALA A 278 -10.82 -27.36 -3.37
C ALA A 278 -11.77 -26.16 -3.53
N PRO A 279 -13.08 -26.29 -3.20
CA PRO A 279 -14.00 -25.15 -3.19
C PRO A 279 -13.52 -24.05 -2.25
N SER A 280 -13.46 -22.79 -2.74
CA SER A 280 -13.07 -21.64 -1.93
C SER A 280 -14.21 -21.20 -1.01
N VAL A 281 -13.83 -20.75 0.18
CA VAL A 281 -14.75 -20.15 1.18
C VAL A 281 -14.27 -18.73 1.56
N ASP A 282 -13.57 -18.07 0.65
CA ASP A 282 -13.06 -16.71 0.85
C ASP A 282 -14.19 -15.67 0.94
N LYS A 283 -13.81 -14.43 1.24
CA LYS A 283 -14.77 -13.33 1.40
C LYS A 283 -15.61 -13.12 0.14
N GLU A 284 -15.00 -13.20 -1.05
CA GLU A 284 -15.69 -12.96 -2.31
C GLU A 284 -16.77 -14.02 -2.58
N VAL A 285 -16.46 -15.28 -2.29
CA VAL A 285 -17.41 -16.39 -2.36
C VAL A 285 -18.56 -16.18 -1.42
N LEU A 286 -18.29 -15.84 -0.15
CA LEU A 286 -19.34 -15.58 0.83
C LEU A 286 -20.18 -14.35 0.49
N ASP A 287 -19.58 -13.26 0.01
CA ASP A 287 -20.33 -12.08 -0.44
C ASP A 287 -21.29 -12.43 -1.58
N THR A 288 -20.85 -13.28 -2.51
CA THR A 288 -21.68 -13.74 -3.63
C THR A 288 -22.81 -14.66 -3.14
N LEU A 289 -22.50 -15.67 -2.33
CA LEU A 289 -23.52 -16.58 -1.77
C LEU A 289 -24.54 -15.85 -0.91
N ALA A 290 -24.11 -14.88 -0.10
CA ALA A 290 -24.96 -14.06 0.75
C ALA A 290 -25.99 -13.22 -0.03
N ALA A 291 -25.74 -12.93 -1.30
CA ALA A 291 -26.70 -12.22 -2.14
C ALA A 291 -27.94 -13.09 -2.46
N PHE A 292 -27.79 -14.41 -2.48
CA PHE A 292 -28.83 -15.36 -2.92
C PHE A 292 -29.35 -16.29 -1.82
N ASP A 293 -28.56 -16.56 -0.76
CA ASP A 293 -28.95 -17.49 0.32
C ASP A 293 -28.90 -16.80 1.69
N PRO A 294 -30.02 -16.75 2.42
CA PRO A 294 -30.07 -16.11 3.75
C PRO A 294 -29.13 -16.75 4.78
N ARG A 295 -28.87 -18.07 4.70
CA ARG A 295 -27.95 -18.78 5.60
C ARG A 295 -26.52 -18.31 5.39
N ALA A 296 -26.13 -18.15 4.13
CA ALA A 296 -24.83 -17.60 3.77
C ALA A 296 -24.68 -16.12 4.20
N ALA A 297 -25.78 -15.34 4.16
CA ALA A 297 -25.78 -13.97 4.65
C ALA A 297 -25.53 -13.89 6.17
N ILE A 298 -26.19 -14.74 6.96
CA ILE A 298 -25.99 -14.85 8.42
C ILE A 298 -24.54 -15.29 8.73
N LEU A 299 -24.03 -16.28 8.02
CA LEU A 299 -22.66 -16.74 8.17
C LEU A 299 -21.64 -15.65 7.82
N ARG A 300 -21.87 -14.90 6.78
CA ARG A 300 -21.04 -13.75 6.37
C ARG A 300 -21.02 -12.68 7.48
N GLU A 301 -22.17 -12.35 8.05
CA GLU A 301 -22.28 -11.41 9.19
C GLU A 301 -21.42 -11.88 10.38
N TYR A 302 -21.49 -13.15 10.74
CA TYR A 302 -20.66 -13.71 11.80
C TYR A 302 -19.15 -13.60 11.48
N ARG A 303 -18.74 -14.02 10.29
CA ARG A 303 -17.31 -13.94 9.91
C ARG A 303 -16.80 -12.50 9.85
N GLU A 304 -17.64 -11.56 9.41
CA GLU A 304 -17.29 -10.14 9.45
C GLU A 304 -17.12 -9.65 10.89
N ALA A 305 -18.01 -10.03 11.80
CA ALA A 305 -17.92 -9.68 13.22
C ALA A 305 -16.62 -10.21 13.87
N VAL A 306 -16.29 -11.49 13.65
CA VAL A 306 -15.05 -12.10 14.15
C VAL A 306 -13.82 -11.41 13.58
N ASN A 307 -13.80 -11.14 12.27
CA ASN A 307 -12.69 -10.43 11.64
C ASN A 307 -12.54 -9.00 12.16
N ASN A 308 -13.63 -8.29 12.41
CA ASN A 308 -13.60 -6.94 12.98
C ASN A 308 -13.02 -6.95 14.39
N LEU A 309 -13.46 -7.87 15.27
CA LEU A 309 -12.90 -8.03 16.61
C LEU A 309 -11.39 -8.26 16.55
N LYS A 310 -10.95 -9.24 15.77
CA LYS A 310 -9.54 -9.58 15.62
C LYS A 310 -8.71 -8.41 15.10
N LYS A 311 -9.18 -7.74 14.02
CA LYS A 311 -8.41 -6.68 13.35
C LYS A 311 -8.36 -5.38 14.14
N PHE A 312 -9.49 -4.97 14.73
CA PHE A 312 -9.66 -3.62 15.26
C PHE A 312 -9.59 -3.54 16.79
N SER A 313 -9.45 -4.66 17.48
CA SER A 313 -9.22 -4.71 18.93
C SER A 313 -8.05 -5.62 19.26
N ASP A 314 -8.19 -6.95 19.05
CA ASP A 314 -7.19 -7.92 19.54
C ASP A 314 -5.79 -7.68 18.97
N ASN A 315 -5.66 -7.42 17.67
CA ASN A 315 -4.37 -7.11 17.04
C ASN A 315 -3.75 -5.80 17.57
N THR A 316 -4.58 -4.78 17.84
CA THR A 316 -4.10 -3.52 18.41
C THR A 316 -3.57 -3.73 19.82
N LEU A 317 -4.33 -4.44 20.67
CA LEU A 317 -3.92 -4.74 22.04
C LEU A 317 -2.67 -5.62 22.09
N ALA A 318 -2.59 -6.65 21.23
CA ALA A 318 -1.42 -7.51 21.12
C ALA A 318 -0.18 -6.72 20.69
N SER A 319 -0.32 -5.80 19.72
CA SER A 319 0.76 -4.95 19.26
C SER A 319 1.23 -3.97 20.33
N LEU A 320 0.30 -3.35 21.05
CA LEU A 320 0.62 -2.44 22.17
C LEU A 320 1.35 -3.18 23.30
N ALA A 321 0.89 -4.38 23.66
CA ALA A 321 1.53 -5.19 24.69
C ALA A 321 2.95 -5.62 24.26
N TYR A 322 3.13 -6.00 22.98
CA TYR A 322 4.43 -6.40 22.46
C TYR A 322 5.45 -5.25 22.40
N ASN A 323 5.02 -4.07 21.93
CA ASN A 323 5.93 -2.93 21.80
C ASN A 323 6.21 -2.23 23.16
N GLY A 324 5.25 -2.20 24.07
CA GLY A 324 5.41 -1.70 25.45
C GLY A 324 5.48 -0.17 25.63
N ASP A 325 5.41 0.60 24.54
CA ASP A 325 5.59 2.07 24.55
C ASP A 325 4.35 2.88 24.10
N GLY A 326 3.19 2.23 24.07
CA GLY A 326 1.93 2.85 23.63
C GLY A 326 1.82 3.08 22.13
N ARG A 327 2.67 2.43 21.34
CA ARG A 327 2.71 2.54 19.87
C ARG A 327 2.54 1.20 19.20
N VAL A 328 1.87 1.22 18.07
CA VAL A 328 1.85 0.12 17.10
C VAL A 328 2.80 0.46 15.96
N ARG A 329 3.51 -0.53 15.42
CA ARG A 329 4.50 -0.34 14.36
C ARG A 329 4.17 -1.16 13.13
N PRO A 330 3.13 -0.75 12.36
CA PRO A 330 2.87 -1.39 11.09
C PRO A 330 4.07 -1.17 10.17
N ALA A 331 4.59 -2.25 9.58
CA ALA A 331 5.70 -2.12 8.64
C ALA A 331 5.18 -1.65 7.28
N PRO A 332 5.42 -0.38 6.89
CA PRO A 332 5.01 0.13 5.58
C PRO A 332 5.88 -0.48 4.48
N ARG A 333 5.25 -0.83 3.36
CA ARG A 333 5.92 -1.40 2.19
C ARG A 333 5.61 -0.56 0.97
N ILE A 334 6.59 0.18 0.48
CA ILE A 334 6.52 0.94 -0.77
C ILE A 334 6.32 -0.06 -1.92
N PHE A 335 5.46 0.29 -2.89
CA PHE A 335 5.17 -0.53 -4.06
C PHE A 335 4.86 -2.00 -3.70
N SER A 336 3.92 -2.21 -2.81
CA SER A 336 3.56 -3.55 -2.34
C SER A 336 2.55 -4.27 -3.25
N THR A 337 1.65 -3.54 -3.89
CA THR A 337 0.69 -4.08 -4.86
C THR A 337 1.14 -3.80 -6.28
N TYR A 338 0.65 -4.55 -7.27
CA TYR A 338 0.98 -4.29 -8.69
C TYR A 338 0.55 -2.90 -9.17
N THR A 339 -0.42 -2.26 -8.50
CA THR A 339 -0.83 -0.88 -8.77
C THR A 339 0.06 0.18 -8.10
N GLY A 340 1.12 -0.20 -7.41
CA GLY A 340 2.02 0.72 -6.73
C GLY A 340 1.59 1.16 -5.33
N ARG A 341 0.42 0.76 -4.85
CA ARG A 341 -0.08 1.15 -3.52
C ARG A 341 0.83 0.62 -2.41
N MET A 342 1.01 1.42 -1.37
CA MET A 342 1.67 1.02 -0.13
C MET A 342 0.75 0.11 0.69
N THR A 343 1.33 -0.86 1.40
CA THR A 343 0.60 -1.70 2.36
C THR A 343 1.32 -1.73 3.69
N TYR A 344 0.63 -2.20 4.71
CA TYR A 344 1.13 -2.26 6.09
C TYR A 344 1.05 -3.67 6.62
N SER A 345 2.16 -4.21 7.10
CA SER A 345 2.18 -5.52 7.77
C SER A 345 1.85 -5.35 9.25
N SER A 346 0.95 -6.19 9.76
CA SER A 346 0.64 -6.25 11.19
C SER A 346 1.61 -7.13 11.98
N LYS A 347 2.41 -7.93 11.28
CA LYS A 347 3.32 -8.90 11.86
C LYS A 347 4.68 -8.81 11.21
N MET A 348 5.70 -9.24 11.93
CA MET A 348 7.08 -9.34 11.48
C MET A 348 7.63 -10.72 11.85
N GLY A 349 8.44 -11.30 10.95
CA GLY A 349 8.97 -12.66 11.09
C GLY A 349 8.40 -13.62 10.04
N THR A 350 8.72 -14.90 10.16
CA THR A 350 8.33 -15.97 9.22
C THR A 350 7.85 -17.20 9.97
N GLY A 351 6.95 -17.98 9.36
CA GLY A 351 6.48 -19.24 9.91
C GLY A 351 5.45 -19.10 11.05
N SER A 352 5.51 -20.00 12.01
CA SER A 352 4.56 -20.06 13.15
C SER A 352 4.84 -19.02 14.24
N LYS A 353 6.03 -18.40 14.22
CA LYS A 353 6.48 -17.43 15.22
C LYS A 353 6.59 -16.05 14.59
N GLU A 354 5.49 -15.31 14.56
CA GLU A 354 5.43 -13.94 14.03
C GLU A 354 5.19 -12.94 15.17
N ALA A 355 6.04 -11.91 15.27
CA ALA A 355 5.88 -10.83 16.24
C ALA A 355 4.71 -9.90 15.84
N PRO A 356 3.73 -9.63 16.73
CA PRO A 356 2.59 -8.76 16.47
C PRO A 356 2.98 -7.28 16.60
N VAL A 357 3.85 -6.79 15.72
CA VAL A 357 4.43 -5.43 15.84
C VAL A 357 3.46 -4.31 15.50
N GLY A 358 2.43 -4.57 14.71
CA GLY A 358 1.59 -3.50 14.15
C GLY A 358 0.17 -3.92 13.80
N ILE A 359 -0.45 -3.10 12.98
CA ILE A 359 -1.83 -3.24 12.50
C ILE A 359 -1.88 -3.07 10.98
N ALA A 360 -2.80 -3.75 10.30
CA ALA A 360 -2.98 -3.65 8.86
C ALA A 360 -3.81 -2.39 8.49
N LEU A 361 -3.19 -1.21 8.53
CA LEU A 361 -3.85 0.09 8.29
C LEU A 361 -4.65 0.13 6.98
N HIS A 362 -4.11 -0.42 5.89
CA HIS A 362 -4.76 -0.45 4.58
C HIS A 362 -6.12 -1.20 4.55
N GLN A 363 -6.44 -1.94 5.63
CA GLN A 363 -7.71 -2.63 5.81
C GLN A 363 -8.60 -1.98 6.89
N TRP A 364 -8.24 -0.75 7.36
CA TRP A 364 -8.93 -0.11 8.48
C TRP A 364 -10.33 0.33 8.09
N LYS A 365 -11.30 -0.02 8.92
CA LYS A 365 -12.72 0.24 8.67
C LYS A 365 -13.06 1.74 8.84
N ARG A 366 -13.99 2.23 8.04
CA ARG A 366 -14.58 3.56 8.26
C ARG A 366 -15.45 3.54 9.50
N GLY A 367 -15.57 4.70 10.16
CA GLY A 367 -16.34 4.89 11.39
C GLY A 367 -15.47 5.44 12.52
N ALA A 368 -15.98 6.45 13.22
CA ALA A 368 -15.26 7.13 14.30
C ALA A 368 -14.85 6.15 15.40
N GLU A 369 -15.70 5.19 15.74
CA GLU A 369 -15.46 4.18 16.78
C GLU A 369 -14.23 3.29 16.49
N TYR A 370 -14.00 2.91 15.22
CA TYR A 370 -12.82 2.14 14.82
C TYR A 370 -11.57 3.02 14.79
N ARG A 371 -11.71 4.24 14.28
CA ARG A 371 -10.59 5.15 14.01
C ARG A 371 -10.10 5.89 15.25
N ALA A 372 -10.96 6.11 16.26
CA ALA A 372 -10.63 6.88 17.46
C ALA A 372 -9.48 6.29 18.29
N GLN A 373 -9.19 5.00 18.15
CA GLN A 373 -8.07 4.38 18.84
C GLN A 373 -6.70 4.82 18.30
N ILE A 374 -6.63 5.31 17.05
CA ILE A 374 -5.41 5.86 16.47
C ILE A 374 -5.33 7.34 16.86
N THR A 375 -4.31 7.70 17.62
CA THR A 375 -4.18 9.01 18.26
C THR A 375 -2.92 9.75 17.81
N ALA A 376 -2.95 11.07 17.94
CA ALA A 376 -1.73 11.86 17.89
C ALA A 376 -0.91 11.68 19.18
N PRO A 377 0.42 11.82 19.13
CA PRO A 377 1.24 11.91 20.34
C PRO A 377 0.82 13.10 21.22
N ARG A 378 1.16 13.03 22.52
CA ARG A 378 0.90 14.13 23.46
C ARG A 378 1.54 15.43 22.97
N GLY A 379 0.77 16.51 22.90
CA GLY A 379 1.23 17.83 22.41
C GLY A 379 1.12 18.02 20.90
N TYR A 380 0.69 17.00 20.16
CA TYR A 380 0.50 17.02 18.70
C TYR A 380 -0.96 16.88 18.32
N GLU A 381 -1.25 17.15 17.05
CA GLU A 381 -2.51 16.82 16.37
C GLU A 381 -2.23 16.00 15.12
N LEU A 382 -3.21 15.18 14.77
CA LEU A 382 -3.26 14.43 13.52
C LEU A 382 -3.91 15.30 12.44
N LEU A 383 -3.26 15.40 11.30
CA LEU A 383 -3.73 16.07 10.11
C LEU A 383 -4.02 15.01 9.04
N GLU A 384 -5.23 15.01 8.49
CA GLU A 384 -5.64 14.18 7.34
C GLU A 384 -5.75 15.05 6.11
N PHE A 385 -5.14 14.63 5.01
CA PHE A 385 -5.26 15.24 3.68
C PHE A 385 -5.77 14.18 2.72
N ASP A 386 -6.96 14.38 2.15
CA ASP A 386 -7.65 13.42 1.29
C ASP A 386 -7.91 14.01 -0.10
N PHE A 387 -7.48 13.33 -1.17
CA PHE A 387 -7.71 13.78 -2.54
C PHE A 387 -9.17 13.57 -2.93
N SER A 388 -9.91 14.67 -3.09
CA SER A 388 -11.34 14.62 -3.36
C SER A 388 -11.66 13.99 -4.71
N GLY A 389 -12.30 12.82 -4.70
CA GLY A 389 -12.73 12.10 -5.90
C GLY A 389 -11.56 11.68 -6.81
N GLN A 390 -10.44 11.24 -6.24
CA GLN A 390 -9.20 10.95 -6.95
C GLN A 390 -9.40 10.04 -8.17
N GLU A 391 -10.03 8.87 -7.99
CA GLU A 391 -10.22 7.91 -9.08
C GLU A 391 -11.15 8.43 -10.18
N PHE A 392 -12.21 9.17 -9.82
CA PHE A 392 -13.11 9.80 -10.80
C PHE A 392 -12.39 10.84 -11.65
N ARG A 393 -11.55 11.67 -11.02
CA ARG A 393 -10.76 12.71 -11.71
C ARG A 393 -9.71 12.10 -12.63
N TRP A 394 -9.03 11.04 -12.20
CA TRP A 394 -8.10 10.33 -13.07
C TRP A 394 -8.81 9.63 -14.23
N MET A 395 -10.02 9.07 -14.01
CA MET A 395 -10.83 8.53 -15.11
C MET A 395 -11.24 9.65 -16.10
N ALA A 396 -11.60 10.82 -15.61
CA ALA A 396 -11.91 11.98 -16.46
C ALA A 396 -10.71 12.37 -17.36
N VAL A 397 -9.51 12.44 -16.78
CA VAL A 397 -8.26 12.74 -17.51
C VAL A 397 -7.94 11.66 -18.54
N GLU A 398 -7.96 10.39 -18.14
CA GLU A 398 -7.59 9.25 -18.99
C GLU A 398 -8.60 9.00 -20.12
N SER A 399 -9.89 9.12 -19.85
CA SER A 399 -10.94 8.95 -20.83
C SER A 399 -11.15 10.18 -21.71
N ARG A 400 -10.74 11.36 -21.24
CA ARG A 400 -11.04 12.67 -21.84
C ARG A 400 -12.55 12.87 -22.03
N ASP A 401 -13.35 12.33 -21.11
CA ASP A 401 -14.80 12.48 -21.16
C ASP A 401 -15.20 13.90 -20.73
N GLN A 402 -15.88 14.62 -21.63
CA GLN A 402 -16.19 16.04 -21.41
C GLN A 402 -17.16 16.25 -20.25
N THR A 403 -18.10 15.32 -20.05
CA THR A 403 -19.02 15.37 -18.91
C THR A 403 -18.28 15.17 -17.60
N MET A 404 -17.40 14.17 -17.54
CA MET A 404 -16.59 13.93 -16.34
C MET A 404 -15.65 15.11 -16.05
N LEU A 405 -14.98 15.67 -17.05
CA LEU A 405 -14.11 16.84 -16.89
C LEU A 405 -14.88 18.02 -16.32
N LYS A 406 -16.08 18.32 -16.85
CA LYS A 406 -16.96 19.37 -16.32
C LYS A 406 -17.38 19.11 -14.87
N LEU A 407 -17.70 17.87 -14.53
CA LEU A 407 -18.06 17.48 -13.16
C LEU A 407 -16.88 17.51 -12.16
N CYS A 408 -15.65 17.74 -12.63
CA CYS A 408 -14.49 18.00 -11.80
C CYS A 408 -14.32 19.49 -11.43
N GLU A 409 -15.14 20.39 -11.97
CA GLU A 409 -15.11 21.82 -11.63
C GLU A 409 -15.64 22.06 -10.20
N PRO A 410 -15.23 23.18 -9.55
CA PRO A 410 -15.75 23.55 -8.24
C PRO A 410 -17.28 23.71 -8.26
N GLY A 411 -17.93 23.22 -7.23
CA GLY A 411 -19.39 23.31 -7.07
C GLY A 411 -20.19 22.23 -7.82
N GLU A 412 -19.54 21.32 -8.51
CA GLU A 412 -20.18 20.17 -9.14
C GLU A 412 -20.08 18.92 -8.24
N ASP A 413 -21.07 18.02 -8.34
CA ASP A 413 -21.08 16.72 -7.64
C ASP A 413 -21.41 15.59 -8.62
N ALA A 414 -20.41 14.86 -9.06
CA ALA A 414 -20.55 13.75 -9.99
C ALA A 414 -21.50 12.64 -9.47
N HIS A 415 -21.62 12.46 -8.17
CA HIS A 415 -22.49 11.46 -7.58
C HIS A 415 -23.96 11.89 -7.65
N SER A 416 -24.24 13.15 -7.34
CA SER A 416 -25.59 13.72 -7.53
C SER A 416 -25.97 13.80 -9.00
N TYR A 417 -25.02 14.13 -9.89
CA TYR A 417 -25.26 14.11 -11.34
C TYR A 417 -25.71 12.74 -11.84
N MET A 418 -24.98 11.70 -11.51
CA MET A 418 -25.31 10.33 -11.91
C MET A 418 -26.60 9.86 -11.22
N GLY A 419 -26.81 10.22 -9.95
CA GLY A 419 -28.06 9.93 -9.23
C GLY A 419 -29.30 10.58 -9.85
N ALA A 420 -29.17 11.83 -10.29
CA ALA A 420 -30.23 12.55 -11.01
C ALA A 420 -30.53 11.92 -12.37
N ALA A 421 -29.49 11.51 -13.11
CA ALA A 421 -29.64 10.84 -14.39
C ALA A 421 -30.36 9.48 -14.27
N ILE A 422 -30.06 8.69 -13.23
CA ILE A 422 -30.74 7.42 -12.93
C ILE A 422 -32.19 7.67 -12.51
N ALA A 423 -32.41 8.65 -11.61
CA ALA A 423 -33.74 8.98 -11.10
C ALA A 423 -34.58 9.85 -12.06
N GLN A 424 -34.04 10.21 -13.23
CA GLN A 424 -34.66 11.07 -14.23
C GLN A 424 -35.20 12.39 -13.64
N CYS A 425 -34.41 13.03 -12.75
CA CYS A 425 -34.77 14.27 -12.08
C CYS A 425 -33.73 15.38 -12.34
N ASN A 426 -34.09 16.61 -11.97
CA ASN A 426 -33.21 17.77 -12.16
C ASN A 426 -31.96 17.65 -11.24
N TYR A 427 -30.79 17.75 -11.83
CA TYR A 427 -29.51 17.63 -11.14
C TYR A 427 -29.30 18.72 -10.07
N ARG A 428 -29.57 19.98 -10.39
CA ARG A 428 -29.39 21.10 -9.45
C ARG A 428 -30.35 21.02 -8.27
N HIS A 429 -31.59 20.62 -8.50
CA HIS A 429 -32.56 20.38 -7.43
C HIS A 429 -32.13 19.21 -6.54
N LEU A 430 -31.59 18.13 -7.13
CA LEU A 430 -31.07 17.02 -6.33
C LEU A 430 -29.90 17.44 -5.45
N MET A 431 -28.96 18.23 -5.98
CA MET A 431 -27.83 18.74 -5.21
C MET A 431 -28.30 19.61 -4.04
N GLN A 432 -29.25 20.50 -4.28
CA GLN A 432 -29.82 21.35 -3.23
C GLN A 432 -30.48 20.49 -2.14
N ALA A 433 -31.35 19.56 -2.51
CA ALA A 433 -32.03 18.68 -1.55
C ALA A 433 -31.03 17.83 -0.73
N VAL A 434 -29.92 17.35 -1.35
CA VAL A 434 -28.84 16.68 -0.62
C VAL A 434 -28.18 17.60 0.41
N ALA A 435 -27.93 18.87 0.03
CA ALA A 435 -27.34 19.86 0.94
C ALA A 435 -28.28 20.22 2.10
N GLU A 436 -29.59 20.17 1.88
CA GLU A 436 -30.63 20.36 2.89
C GLU A 436 -30.87 19.11 3.76
N GLY A 437 -30.22 17.98 3.45
CA GLY A 437 -30.30 16.73 4.22
C GLY A 437 -31.53 15.88 3.91
N ASP A 438 -32.15 16.01 2.75
CA ASP A 438 -33.28 15.17 2.32
C ASP A 438 -32.83 13.70 2.19
N PRO A 439 -33.42 12.75 2.94
CA PRO A 439 -33.02 11.33 2.90
C PRO A 439 -33.25 10.67 1.53
N VAL A 440 -34.27 11.09 0.76
CA VAL A 440 -34.55 10.56 -0.58
C VAL A 440 -33.50 11.02 -1.56
N ALA A 441 -33.13 12.30 -1.49
CA ALA A 441 -32.06 12.88 -2.30
C ALA A 441 -30.71 12.22 -1.98
N ASP A 442 -30.39 12.00 -0.69
CA ASP A 442 -29.18 11.27 -0.28
C ASP A 442 -29.17 9.83 -0.79
N GLY A 443 -30.31 9.13 -0.76
CA GLY A 443 -30.48 7.79 -1.37
C GLY A 443 -30.18 7.79 -2.87
N ARG A 444 -30.69 8.76 -3.62
CA ARG A 444 -30.39 8.93 -5.06
C ARG A 444 -28.91 9.22 -5.32
N ARG A 445 -28.31 10.09 -4.52
CA ARG A 445 -26.87 10.38 -4.57
C ARG A 445 -26.02 9.13 -4.28
N LYS A 446 -26.41 8.30 -3.30
CA LYS A 446 -25.75 7.00 -2.99
C LYS A 446 -25.83 6.05 -4.17
N LEU A 447 -26.96 5.99 -4.88
CA LEU A 447 -27.11 5.18 -6.08
C LEU A 447 -26.19 5.68 -7.21
N GLY A 448 -26.10 7.00 -7.42
CA GLY A 448 -25.15 7.58 -8.37
C GLY A 448 -23.68 7.32 -7.98
N LYS A 449 -23.36 7.33 -6.68
CA LYS A 449 -22.03 6.96 -6.18
C LYS A 449 -21.70 5.50 -6.48
N LEU A 450 -22.64 4.59 -6.26
CA LEU A 450 -22.50 3.17 -6.63
C LEU A 450 -22.20 3.02 -8.12
N GLY A 451 -22.97 3.70 -8.98
CA GLY A 451 -22.78 3.70 -10.44
C GLY A 451 -21.38 4.21 -10.81
N ASN A 452 -20.99 5.37 -10.34
CA ASN A 452 -19.69 5.97 -10.65
C ASN A 452 -18.50 5.10 -10.21
N LEU A 453 -18.52 4.60 -8.98
CA LEU A 453 -17.39 3.82 -8.44
C LEU A 453 -17.30 2.39 -9.00
N SER A 454 -18.45 1.79 -9.36
CA SER A 454 -18.46 0.42 -9.88
C SER A 454 -18.24 0.38 -11.39
N LEU A 455 -18.94 1.23 -12.15
CA LEU A 455 -19.01 1.11 -13.61
C LEU A 455 -17.82 1.74 -14.33
N GLN A 456 -17.06 2.64 -13.69
CA GLN A 456 -15.81 3.14 -14.28
C GLN A 456 -14.81 2.02 -14.62
N TYR A 457 -14.89 0.91 -13.90
CA TYR A 457 -14.07 -0.29 -14.07
C TYR A 457 -14.79 -1.41 -14.83
N ARG A 458 -15.84 -1.08 -15.57
CA ARG A 458 -16.62 -2.03 -16.38
C ARG A 458 -17.22 -3.20 -15.59
N THR A 459 -17.66 -2.93 -14.36
CA THR A 459 -18.33 -3.94 -13.53
C THR A 459 -19.55 -4.50 -14.26
N SER A 460 -19.74 -5.84 -14.24
CA SER A 460 -20.92 -6.47 -14.82
C SER A 460 -22.18 -6.14 -14.02
N ARG A 461 -23.35 -6.27 -14.66
CA ARG A 461 -24.66 -6.02 -14.02
C ARG A 461 -24.87 -6.89 -12.79
N GLN A 462 -24.59 -8.20 -12.88
CA GLN A 462 -24.69 -9.12 -11.75
C GLN A 462 -23.77 -8.70 -10.59
N ARG A 463 -22.53 -8.30 -10.90
CA ARG A 463 -21.62 -7.81 -9.86
C ARG A 463 -22.08 -6.50 -9.27
N LEU A 464 -22.68 -5.62 -10.06
CA LEU A 464 -23.28 -4.36 -9.58
C LEU A 464 -24.39 -4.63 -8.56
N GLN A 465 -25.29 -5.59 -8.82
CA GLN A 465 -26.34 -6.01 -7.87
C GLN A 465 -25.77 -6.55 -6.56
N ILE A 466 -24.74 -7.40 -6.64
CA ILE A 466 -24.06 -7.92 -5.45
C ILE A 466 -23.46 -6.78 -4.63
N VAL A 467 -22.74 -5.86 -5.27
CA VAL A 467 -22.14 -4.69 -4.59
C VAL A 467 -23.20 -3.79 -3.99
N ALA A 468 -24.29 -3.51 -4.73
CA ALA A 468 -25.41 -2.70 -4.26
C ALA A 468 -26.03 -3.30 -2.98
N LYS A 469 -26.37 -4.58 -2.99
CA LYS A 469 -26.99 -5.29 -1.86
C LYS A 469 -26.03 -5.39 -0.68
N VAL A 470 -24.80 -5.83 -0.91
CA VAL A 470 -23.86 -6.20 0.15
C VAL A 470 -23.17 -4.99 0.79
N GLN A 471 -22.80 -3.97 0.00
CA GLN A 471 -22.04 -2.82 0.49
C GLN A 471 -22.88 -1.57 0.76
N TYR A 472 -24.00 -1.42 0.04
CA TYR A 472 -24.86 -0.25 0.15
C TYR A 472 -26.23 -0.53 0.76
N GLY A 473 -26.60 -1.81 0.95
CA GLY A 473 -27.93 -2.21 1.44
C GLY A 473 -29.06 -1.93 0.44
N LEU A 474 -28.72 -1.77 -0.86
CA LEU A 474 -29.65 -1.44 -1.94
C LEU A 474 -29.87 -2.69 -2.82
N PRO A 475 -30.93 -3.47 -2.61
CA PRO A 475 -31.25 -4.54 -3.52
C PRO A 475 -31.72 -3.96 -4.87
N LEU A 476 -31.07 -4.34 -5.95
CA LEU A 476 -31.41 -3.93 -7.31
C LEU A 476 -32.02 -5.09 -8.09
N THR A 477 -33.06 -4.83 -8.87
CA THR A 477 -33.57 -5.78 -9.88
C THR A 477 -32.65 -5.84 -11.09
N ASP A 478 -32.90 -6.79 -11.99
CA ASP A 478 -32.17 -6.91 -13.25
C ASP A 478 -32.38 -5.67 -14.12
N GLU A 479 -33.62 -5.17 -14.18
CA GLU A 479 -34.01 -3.98 -14.93
C GLU A 479 -33.34 -2.72 -14.38
N GLU A 480 -33.34 -2.54 -13.06
CA GLU A 480 -32.69 -1.39 -12.41
C GLU A 480 -31.18 -1.42 -12.65
N SER A 481 -30.53 -2.58 -12.53
CA SER A 481 -29.10 -2.72 -12.77
C SER A 481 -28.74 -2.47 -14.25
N GLU A 482 -29.58 -2.89 -15.18
CA GLU A 482 -29.45 -2.61 -16.61
C GLU A 482 -29.59 -1.11 -16.90
N GLU A 483 -30.60 -0.44 -16.31
CA GLU A 483 -30.82 1.01 -16.53
C GLU A 483 -29.66 1.84 -15.95
N ILE A 484 -29.15 1.48 -14.77
CA ILE A 484 -27.95 2.14 -14.20
C ILE A 484 -26.76 1.97 -15.16
N TRP A 485 -26.56 0.78 -15.69
CA TRP A 485 -25.46 0.46 -16.61
C TRP A 485 -25.58 1.21 -17.95
N ARG A 486 -26.78 1.30 -18.52
CA ARG A 486 -27.06 2.07 -19.73
C ARG A 486 -26.91 3.57 -19.50
N THR A 487 -27.46 4.08 -18.38
CA THR A 487 -27.38 5.49 -18.01
C THR A 487 -25.94 5.92 -17.85
N TYR A 488 -25.10 5.15 -17.16
CA TYR A 488 -23.67 5.43 -17.02
C TYR A 488 -22.98 5.63 -18.39
N ARG A 489 -23.21 4.73 -19.33
CA ARG A 489 -22.60 4.77 -20.67
C ARG A 489 -23.14 5.91 -21.53
N ARG A 490 -24.38 6.30 -21.33
CA ARG A 490 -25.01 7.45 -22.00
C ARG A 490 -24.43 8.78 -21.48
N GLN A 491 -24.20 8.86 -20.17
CA GLN A 491 -23.66 10.07 -19.55
C GLN A 491 -22.15 10.26 -19.79
N TYR A 492 -21.39 9.19 -19.79
CA TYR A 492 -19.92 9.21 -19.92
C TYR A 492 -19.48 8.45 -21.18
N GLN A 493 -19.67 9.06 -22.33
CA GLN A 493 -19.56 8.38 -23.64
C GLN A 493 -18.12 7.96 -23.97
N ASN A 494 -17.12 8.67 -23.47
CA ASN A 494 -15.70 8.35 -23.72
C ASN A 494 -15.14 7.26 -22.81
N VAL A 495 -15.81 6.94 -21.69
CA VAL A 495 -15.33 5.86 -20.79
C VAL A 495 -15.37 4.49 -21.48
N PRO A 496 -16.43 4.08 -22.21
CA PRO A 496 -16.40 2.87 -23.01
C PRO A 496 -15.31 2.83 -24.09
N LEU A 497 -14.96 4.00 -24.67
CA LEU A 497 -13.85 4.10 -25.63
C LEU A 497 -12.50 3.91 -24.95
N TYR A 498 -12.34 4.45 -23.73
CA TYR A 498 -11.18 4.18 -22.89
C TYR A 498 -11.01 2.68 -22.60
N TRP A 499 -12.07 1.96 -22.23
CA TRP A 499 -12.00 0.52 -21.99
C TRP A 499 -11.49 -0.24 -23.24
N LYS A 500 -12.07 0.05 -24.40
CA LYS A 500 -11.65 -0.55 -25.67
C LYS A 500 -10.19 -0.25 -26.00
N ARG A 501 -9.75 0.99 -25.77
CA ARG A 501 -8.36 1.39 -25.97
C ARG A 501 -7.40 0.61 -25.07
N GLN A 502 -7.71 0.44 -23.79
CA GLN A 502 -6.87 -0.30 -22.86
C GLN A 502 -6.80 -1.80 -23.24
N GLU A 503 -7.91 -2.41 -23.61
CA GLU A 503 -7.92 -3.80 -24.11
C GLU A 503 -7.12 -3.97 -25.39
N TYR A 504 -7.22 -3.03 -26.31
CA TYR A 504 -6.43 -3.03 -27.55
C TYR A 504 -4.92 -2.93 -27.25
N LEU A 505 -4.53 -2.00 -26.39
CA LEU A 505 -3.13 -1.85 -25.97
C LEU A 505 -2.62 -3.12 -25.29
N ALA A 506 -3.40 -3.68 -24.35
CA ALA A 506 -3.07 -4.93 -23.68
C ALA A 506 -2.82 -6.07 -24.68
N LYS A 507 -3.69 -6.23 -25.66
CA LYS A 507 -3.54 -7.27 -26.71
C LYS A 507 -2.34 -7.03 -27.61
N ARG A 508 -2.05 -5.78 -27.95
CA ARG A 508 -0.99 -5.44 -28.88
C ARG A 508 0.41 -5.48 -28.26
N THR A 509 0.54 -5.01 -27.03
CA THR A 509 1.85 -4.77 -26.40
C THR A 509 2.13 -5.71 -25.24
N GLY A 510 1.09 -6.32 -24.64
CA GLY A 510 1.21 -7.08 -23.39
C GLY A 510 1.51 -6.24 -22.17
N VAL A 511 1.59 -4.91 -22.31
CA VAL A 511 1.96 -3.98 -21.26
C VAL A 511 0.94 -2.86 -21.20
N ILE A 512 0.55 -2.47 -20.00
CA ILE A 512 -0.23 -1.25 -19.74
C ILE A 512 0.62 -0.30 -18.91
N GLN A 513 0.58 0.97 -19.28
CA GLN A 513 1.30 2.05 -18.62
C GLN A 513 0.32 3.15 -18.20
N ASN A 514 0.54 3.74 -17.01
CA ASN A 514 -0.17 4.95 -16.60
C ASN A 514 0.57 6.22 -17.07
N LEU A 515 -0.05 7.37 -16.84
CA LEU A 515 0.50 8.66 -17.29
C LEU A 515 1.82 9.05 -16.57
N ALA A 516 2.07 8.56 -15.37
CA ALA A 516 3.32 8.78 -14.64
C ALA A 516 4.47 7.87 -15.09
N GLY A 517 4.17 6.88 -15.96
CA GLY A 517 5.17 5.96 -16.49
C GLY A 517 5.20 4.59 -15.81
N ARG A 518 4.43 4.34 -14.73
CA ARG A 518 4.34 3.02 -14.11
C ARG A 518 3.74 2.01 -15.08
N MET A 519 4.34 0.82 -15.17
CA MET A 519 3.92 -0.24 -16.07
C MET A 519 3.43 -1.49 -15.34
N VAL A 520 2.56 -2.25 -15.99
CA VAL A 520 2.21 -3.61 -15.60
C VAL A 520 2.32 -4.53 -16.81
N ASN A 521 3.03 -5.65 -16.63
CA ASN A 521 3.17 -6.70 -17.64
C ASN A 521 2.02 -7.70 -17.48
N LEU A 522 1.25 -7.88 -18.53
CA LEU A 522 0.16 -8.83 -18.58
C LEU A 522 0.58 -10.18 -19.20
N MET A 523 1.75 -10.23 -19.84
CA MET A 523 2.26 -11.35 -20.66
C MET A 523 3.43 -12.10 -20.02
N GLN A 524 3.48 -12.24 -18.71
CA GLN A 524 4.56 -13.03 -18.05
C GLN A 524 4.33 -14.56 -18.10
N ALA A 525 3.18 -15.00 -18.60
CA ALA A 525 2.84 -16.40 -18.84
C ALA A 525 2.54 -16.61 -20.35
N PRO A 526 2.42 -17.85 -20.85
CA PRO A 526 1.96 -18.08 -22.21
C PRO A 526 0.69 -17.25 -22.47
N TRP A 527 0.76 -16.39 -23.49
CA TRP A 527 -0.33 -15.47 -23.80
C TRP A 527 -1.52 -16.27 -24.33
N PRO A 528 -2.72 -16.13 -23.76
CA PRO A 528 -3.90 -16.76 -24.32
C PRO A 528 -4.25 -16.14 -25.67
N ASP A 529 -4.82 -16.92 -26.59
CA ASP A 529 -5.25 -16.46 -27.92
C ASP A 529 -6.23 -15.28 -27.84
N HIS A 530 -6.90 -15.12 -26.71
CA HIS A 530 -7.78 -14.01 -26.41
C HIS A 530 -7.53 -13.45 -25.00
N LEU A 531 -7.77 -12.16 -24.82
CA LEU A 531 -7.63 -11.49 -23.54
C LEU A 531 -8.72 -11.99 -22.57
N THR A 532 -8.33 -12.69 -21.50
CA THR A 532 -9.25 -13.16 -20.47
C THR A 532 -9.83 -11.99 -19.67
N TRP A 533 -11.00 -12.16 -19.04
CA TRP A 533 -11.62 -11.10 -18.25
C TRP A 533 -10.73 -10.57 -17.12
N PRO A 534 -10.01 -11.37 -16.33
CA PRO A 534 -9.09 -10.85 -15.32
C PRO A 534 -8.01 -9.93 -15.89
N LEU A 535 -7.45 -10.25 -17.05
CA LEU A 535 -6.44 -9.41 -17.71
C LEU A 535 -7.06 -8.15 -18.33
N SER A 536 -8.23 -8.25 -18.92
CA SER A 536 -9.01 -7.10 -19.41
C SER A 536 -9.35 -6.14 -18.25
N SER A 537 -9.84 -6.66 -17.13
CA SER A 537 -10.11 -5.88 -15.93
C SER A 537 -8.84 -5.19 -15.41
N THR A 538 -7.72 -5.90 -15.37
CA THR A 538 -6.43 -5.31 -14.98
C THR A 538 -6.02 -4.18 -15.93
N ALA A 539 -6.14 -4.37 -17.24
CA ALA A 539 -5.80 -3.36 -18.24
C ALA A 539 -6.63 -2.07 -18.08
N ILE A 540 -7.91 -2.20 -17.73
CA ILE A 540 -8.82 -1.06 -17.51
C ILE A 540 -8.53 -0.35 -16.18
N ASN A 541 -8.29 -1.12 -15.11
CA ASN A 541 -8.20 -0.59 -13.75
C ASN A 541 -6.81 -0.02 -13.43
N PHE A 542 -5.76 -0.65 -13.98
CA PHE A 542 -4.38 -0.33 -13.62
C PHE A 542 -4.01 1.14 -13.84
N PRO A 543 -4.29 1.80 -14.99
CA PRO A 543 -3.89 3.19 -15.19
C PRO A 543 -4.46 4.12 -14.11
N ILE A 544 -5.72 3.92 -13.73
CA ILE A 544 -6.44 4.78 -12.79
C ILE A 544 -5.96 4.56 -11.35
N GLN A 545 -5.86 3.30 -10.93
CA GLN A 545 -5.45 3.00 -9.56
C GLN A 545 -3.97 3.28 -9.32
N SER A 546 -3.12 3.01 -10.32
CA SER A 546 -1.69 3.21 -10.18
C SER A 546 -1.30 4.68 -10.24
N ILE A 547 -1.95 5.51 -11.07
CA ILE A 547 -1.68 6.95 -11.09
C ILE A 547 -2.10 7.62 -9.77
N GLY A 548 -3.16 7.13 -9.12
CA GLY A 548 -3.53 7.57 -7.77
C GLY A 548 -2.44 7.24 -6.74
N ALA A 549 -1.80 6.09 -6.84
CA ALA A 549 -0.64 5.75 -6.00
C ALA A 549 0.57 6.65 -6.30
N ASP A 550 0.89 6.88 -7.58
CA ASP A 550 1.98 7.77 -8.01
C ASP A 550 1.75 9.22 -7.57
N GLN A 551 0.49 9.69 -7.59
CA GLN A 551 0.11 11.01 -7.06
C GLN A 551 0.44 11.14 -5.56
N LYS A 552 0.23 10.11 -4.76
CA LYS A 552 0.61 10.11 -3.34
C LYS A 552 2.13 10.11 -3.16
N TYR A 553 2.89 9.36 -3.96
CA TYR A 553 4.35 9.44 -3.92
C TYR A 553 4.86 10.82 -4.32
N LEU A 554 4.26 11.47 -5.32
CA LEU A 554 4.56 12.86 -5.66
C LEU A 554 4.25 13.80 -4.49
N ALA A 555 3.10 13.63 -3.85
CA ALA A 555 2.72 14.40 -2.67
C ALA A 555 3.72 14.21 -1.51
N LEU A 556 4.12 12.98 -1.21
CA LEU A 556 5.13 12.68 -0.19
C LEU A 556 6.49 13.27 -0.54
N ALA A 557 6.91 13.20 -1.80
CA ALA A 557 8.17 13.81 -2.24
C ALA A 557 8.18 15.34 -2.06
N VAL A 558 7.04 16.01 -2.27
CA VAL A 558 6.86 17.45 -1.99
C VAL A 558 6.88 17.69 -0.48
N LEU A 559 6.14 16.90 0.30
CA LEU A 559 6.06 17.02 1.75
C LEU A 559 7.40 16.82 2.44
N ARG A 560 8.27 15.94 1.94
CA ARG A 560 9.62 15.73 2.46
C ARG A 560 10.39 17.02 2.72
N ASN A 561 10.23 18.00 1.82
CA ASN A 561 10.94 19.27 1.89
C ASN A 561 10.13 20.38 2.62
N THR A 562 8.88 20.11 3.00
CA THR A 562 7.97 21.12 3.51
C THR A 562 7.65 20.92 4.99
N LEU A 563 7.62 19.67 5.46
CA LEU A 563 7.17 19.34 6.82
C LEU A 563 8.04 19.93 7.94
N SER A 564 9.36 20.07 7.71
CA SER A 564 10.29 20.62 8.70
C SER A 564 9.96 22.05 9.13
N ALA A 565 9.36 22.87 8.25
CA ALA A 565 8.92 24.23 8.58
C ALA A 565 7.84 24.28 9.69
N TYR A 566 7.15 23.17 9.88
CA TYR A 566 6.08 23.04 10.87
C TYR A 566 6.44 22.12 12.05
N ASP A 567 7.67 21.60 12.13
CA ASP A 567 8.08 20.49 13.02
C ASP A 567 7.13 19.27 12.88
N ALA A 568 6.62 19.09 11.67
CA ALA A 568 5.67 18.05 11.31
C ALA A 568 6.42 16.85 10.72
N TYR A 569 5.80 15.68 10.79
CA TYR A 569 6.35 14.47 10.19
C TYR A 569 5.24 13.57 9.63
N PHE A 570 5.60 12.75 8.65
CA PHE A 570 4.72 11.76 8.04
C PHE A 570 4.37 10.67 9.06
N TYR A 571 3.10 10.32 9.13
CA TYR A 571 2.61 9.33 10.09
C TYR A 571 2.24 8.01 9.41
N PHE A 572 1.33 8.07 8.45
CA PHE A 572 0.95 6.97 7.56
C PHE A 572 0.16 7.48 6.35
N GLU A 573 -0.11 6.59 5.38
CA GLU A 573 -1.03 6.87 4.28
C GLU A 573 -2.11 5.79 4.22
N LEU A 574 -3.29 6.13 3.71
CA LEU A 574 -4.39 5.18 3.55
C LEU A 574 -5.31 5.60 2.41
N HIS A 575 -5.55 4.68 1.47
CA HIS A 575 -6.37 4.94 0.29
C HIS A 575 -5.91 6.19 -0.47
N ASP A 576 -6.71 7.26 -0.44
CA ASP A 576 -6.46 8.53 -1.11
C ASP A 576 -5.92 9.59 -0.12
N GLY A 577 -5.75 9.23 1.17
CA GLY A 577 -5.39 10.11 2.27
C GLY A 577 -3.93 9.99 2.71
N LEU A 578 -3.36 11.13 3.12
CA LEU A 578 -2.07 11.25 3.78
C LEU A 578 -2.28 11.74 5.20
N PHE A 579 -1.57 11.16 6.16
CA PHE A 579 -1.68 11.49 7.57
C PHE A 579 -0.35 12.02 8.08
N ILE A 580 -0.40 13.21 8.66
CA ILE A 580 0.75 13.98 9.15
C ILE A 580 0.52 14.28 10.63
N ILE A 581 1.58 14.32 11.41
CA ILE A 581 1.56 14.78 12.81
C ILE A 581 2.24 16.13 12.87
N ALA A 582 1.59 17.10 13.51
CA ALA A 582 2.17 18.41 13.76
C ALA A 582 1.97 18.84 15.23
N PRO A 583 2.89 19.60 15.84
CA PRO A 583 2.69 20.21 17.15
C PRO A 583 1.39 21.01 17.17
N ARG A 584 0.60 20.90 18.26
CA ARG A 584 -0.71 21.56 18.37
C ARG A 584 -0.66 23.06 18.08
N ALA A 585 0.41 23.73 18.49
CA ALA A 585 0.61 25.17 18.24
C ALA A 585 0.78 25.52 16.75
N LYS A 586 1.22 24.57 15.92
CA LYS A 586 1.46 24.76 14.48
C LYS A 586 0.43 24.03 13.60
N ALA A 587 -0.39 23.16 14.19
CA ALA A 587 -1.24 22.21 13.45
C ALA A 587 -2.24 22.89 12.52
N GLU A 588 -2.87 24.00 12.93
CA GLU A 588 -3.84 24.74 12.11
C GLU A 588 -3.17 25.36 10.89
N LYS A 589 -2.07 26.09 11.11
CA LYS A 589 -1.29 26.69 10.02
C LYS A 589 -0.75 25.62 9.07
N ALA A 590 -0.19 24.55 9.62
CA ALA A 590 0.31 23.41 8.82
C ALA A 590 -0.83 22.80 7.96
N ALA A 591 -2.01 22.57 8.54
CA ALA A 591 -3.14 22.01 7.81
C ALA A 591 -3.59 22.90 6.66
N HIS A 592 -3.66 24.22 6.86
CA HIS A 592 -4.02 25.18 5.82
C HIS A 592 -2.98 25.23 4.71
N ASP A 593 -1.71 25.42 5.05
CA ASP A 593 -0.64 25.62 4.07
C ASP A 593 -0.36 24.34 3.27
N LEU A 594 -0.33 23.17 3.95
CA LEU A 594 -0.13 21.87 3.29
C LEU A 594 -1.31 21.48 2.40
N LYS A 595 -2.56 21.85 2.75
CA LYS A 595 -3.71 21.70 1.87
C LYS A 595 -3.50 22.42 0.54
N ALA A 596 -3.04 23.66 0.58
CA ALA A 596 -2.74 24.45 -0.63
C ALA A 596 -1.64 23.79 -1.46
N VAL A 597 -0.52 23.41 -0.83
CA VAL A 597 0.61 22.72 -1.48
C VAL A 597 0.18 21.42 -2.15
N LEU A 598 -0.59 20.58 -1.46
CA LEU A 598 -1.06 19.30 -1.96
C LEU A 598 -2.12 19.42 -3.06
N SER A 599 -2.91 20.51 -3.06
CA SER A 599 -3.88 20.80 -4.10
C SER A 599 -3.24 21.30 -5.41
N ASP A 600 -1.96 21.67 -5.39
CA ASP A 600 -1.20 22.21 -6.53
C ASP A 600 0.12 21.46 -6.73
N LEU A 601 0.04 20.13 -6.83
CA LEU A 601 1.21 19.29 -7.06
C LEU A 601 1.85 19.56 -8.43
N PRO A 602 3.20 19.50 -8.55
CA PRO A 602 3.93 19.87 -9.75
C PRO A 602 3.93 18.76 -10.83
N TYR A 603 2.75 18.36 -11.31
CA TYR A 603 2.56 17.27 -12.29
C TYR A 603 3.36 17.48 -13.57
N LYS A 604 3.41 18.72 -14.09
CA LYS A 604 4.19 19.05 -15.28
C LYS A 604 5.68 18.81 -15.08
N LYS A 605 6.22 19.24 -13.93
CA LYS A 605 7.63 19.02 -13.58
C LYS A 605 7.96 17.55 -13.35
N ALA A 606 7.06 16.84 -12.64
CA ALA A 606 7.28 15.44 -12.27
C ALA A 606 7.09 14.47 -13.44
N TRP A 607 6.03 14.65 -14.23
CA TRP A 607 5.60 13.68 -15.24
C TRP A 607 5.53 14.24 -16.66
N GLY A 608 5.71 15.54 -16.85
CA GLY A 608 5.60 16.20 -18.16
C GLY A 608 4.14 16.41 -18.61
N ILE A 609 3.16 16.35 -17.69
CA ILE A 609 1.73 16.38 -18.00
C ILE A 609 1.10 17.70 -17.56
N ASP A 610 0.44 18.38 -18.49
CA ASP A 610 -0.48 19.48 -18.20
C ASP A 610 -1.87 18.89 -17.97
N LEU A 611 -2.37 19.00 -16.74
CA LEU A 611 -3.67 18.45 -16.38
C LEU A 611 -4.80 19.43 -16.73
N PRO A 612 -5.90 18.96 -17.36
CA PRO A 612 -7.04 19.80 -17.71
C PRO A 612 -7.92 20.16 -16.49
N ILE A 613 -7.68 19.54 -15.34
CA ILE A 613 -8.46 19.71 -14.11
C ILE A 613 -7.53 19.79 -12.90
N LYS A 614 -8.04 20.36 -11.80
CA LYS A 614 -7.36 20.38 -10.50
C LYS A 614 -7.71 19.12 -9.68
N PHE A 615 -6.81 18.76 -8.76
CA PHE A 615 -7.03 17.71 -7.76
C PHE A 615 -7.09 18.35 -6.36
N PRO A 616 -8.27 18.85 -5.94
CA PRO A 616 -8.41 19.49 -4.64
C PRO A 616 -8.22 18.48 -3.51
N VAL A 617 -7.67 18.96 -2.40
CA VAL A 617 -7.43 18.20 -1.19
C VAL A 617 -8.32 18.72 -0.07
N ASP A 618 -9.01 17.83 0.61
CA ASP A 618 -9.70 18.13 1.85
C ASP A 618 -8.75 17.94 3.02
N ALA A 619 -8.73 18.90 3.95
CA ALA A 619 -7.92 18.84 5.14
C ALA A 619 -8.79 18.75 6.41
N LYS A 620 -8.38 17.88 7.34
CA LYS A 620 -8.98 17.75 8.66
C LYS A 620 -7.89 17.67 9.72
N ARG A 621 -8.20 18.07 10.95
CA ARG A 621 -7.29 17.97 12.09
C ARG A 621 -7.98 17.55 13.38
N GLY A 622 -7.28 16.95 14.31
CA GLY A 622 -7.80 16.55 15.61
C GLY A 622 -6.85 15.70 16.43
N PRO A 623 -7.26 15.34 17.66
CA PRO A 623 -6.43 14.57 18.58
C PRO A 623 -6.34 13.09 18.21
N SER A 624 -7.31 12.57 17.44
CA SER A 624 -7.34 11.19 16.96
C SER A 624 -8.01 11.09 15.60
N TRP A 625 -7.80 9.99 14.89
CA TRP A 625 -8.39 9.77 13.57
C TRP A 625 -9.94 9.72 13.58
N GLY A 626 -10.55 9.32 14.71
CA GLY A 626 -12.01 9.32 14.88
C GLY A 626 -12.61 10.68 15.23
N GLU A 627 -11.77 11.67 15.59
CA GLU A 627 -12.17 12.98 16.12
C GLU A 627 -11.71 14.14 15.23
N LEU A 628 -11.42 13.85 13.95
CA LEU A 628 -10.98 14.87 13.00
C LEU A 628 -12.10 15.81 12.60
N LYS A 629 -11.79 17.10 12.53
CA LYS A 629 -12.68 18.18 12.09
C LYS A 629 -12.11 18.88 10.86
N GLY A 630 -12.97 19.26 9.93
CA GLY A 630 -12.58 19.96 8.71
C GLY A 630 -11.86 21.28 9.01
N VAL A 631 -10.81 21.56 8.26
CA VAL A 631 -10.10 22.85 8.25
C VAL A 631 -10.75 23.71 7.17
N LYS A 632 -11.23 24.89 7.59
CA LYS A 632 -11.89 25.85 6.71
C LYS A 632 -10.92 26.50 5.75
#